data_c91409bc94d63dea620c7fb632d57d0b
#
_entry.id   c91409bc94d63dea620c7fb632d57d0b
#
_cell.length_a   1.000
_cell.length_b   1.000
_cell.length_c   1.000
_cell.angle_alpha   90.00
_cell.angle_beta   90.00
_cell.angle_gamma   90.00
#
_symmetry.space_group_name_H-M   'P 1'
#
loop_
_entity.id
_entity.type
_entity.pdbx_description
1 polymer ?
#
loop_
_entity_poly.entity_id
_entity_poly.type
_entity_poly.pdbx_seq_one_letter_code
_entity_poly.pdbx_strand_id
1 'polypeptide(L)'
;MRRPIPLQGPLPEHERRALQLRHHLALARLLDRCHDPAPLGVLANVIRLAQALRGIASMPSLAACCRRADLALQRSFARGAPYRLDRDARDALEPLLALHDAQLAAVTVGAYLGAWRDMRGAQSVIPYSQSPNRDTPIDTRARHLNRRFDLIPTTLNGQRN
;
A
#
# COMPACT_ATOMS: atom_id res chain seq x y z
N MET A 1 18.02 17.73 -18.92
CA MET A 1 16.55 17.75 -19.04
C MET A 1 16.04 16.31 -19.12
N ARG A 2 15.22 15.84 -18.15
CA ARG A 2 14.57 14.51 -18.24
C ARG A 2 13.33 14.64 -19.12
N ARG A 3 13.21 13.78 -20.12
CA ARG A 3 11.99 13.70 -20.94
C ARG A 3 10.78 13.33 -20.07
N PRO A 4 9.63 13.98 -20.25
CA PRO A 4 8.40 13.59 -19.54
C PRO A 4 8.03 12.17 -19.90
N ILE A 5 7.65 11.36 -18.89
CA ILE A 5 7.21 9.98 -19.11
C ILE A 5 5.78 10.04 -19.65
N PRO A 6 5.50 9.44 -20.82
CA PRO A 6 4.16 9.46 -21.38
C PRO A 6 3.16 8.69 -20.49
N LEU A 7 2.05 9.30 -20.13
CA LEU A 7 1.01 8.70 -19.24
C LEU A 7 0.43 7.39 -19.81
N GLN A 8 0.41 7.26 -21.13
CA GLN A 8 -0.09 6.07 -21.83
C GLN A 8 0.95 4.93 -21.91
N GLY A 9 2.21 5.20 -21.59
CA GLY A 9 3.27 4.21 -21.59
C GLY A 9 3.23 3.30 -20.36
N PRO A 10 3.87 2.12 -20.42
CA PRO A 10 4.06 1.26 -19.27
C PRO A 10 4.93 1.94 -18.22
N LEU A 11 4.85 1.46 -16.99
CA LEU A 11 5.78 1.91 -15.93
C LEU A 11 7.23 1.62 -16.39
N PRO A 12 8.13 2.63 -16.29
CA PRO A 12 9.54 2.41 -16.60
C PRO A 12 10.10 1.26 -15.76
N GLU A 13 10.93 0.43 -16.38
CA GLU A 13 11.44 -0.79 -15.74
C GLU A 13 12.14 -0.50 -14.40
N HIS A 14 12.96 0.54 -14.35
CA HIS A 14 13.65 0.92 -13.12
C HIS A 14 12.70 1.33 -11.99
N GLU A 15 11.60 2.05 -12.29
CA GLU A 15 10.57 2.43 -11.32
C GLU A 15 9.80 1.20 -10.84
N ARG A 16 9.42 0.31 -11.78
CA ARG A 16 8.75 -0.94 -11.46
C ARG A 16 9.60 -1.79 -10.53
N ARG A 17 10.88 -1.99 -10.84
CA ARG A 17 11.82 -2.77 -10.01
C ARG A 17 12.01 -2.14 -8.64
N ALA A 18 12.12 -0.82 -8.56
CA ALA A 18 12.25 -0.11 -7.29
C ALA A 18 11.00 -0.29 -6.40
N LEU A 19 9.80 -0.23 -6.99
CA LEU A 19 8.55 -0.50 -6.28
C LEU A 19 8.48 -1.94 -5.77
N GLN A 20 8.74 -2.92 -6.63
CA GLN A 20 8.76 -4.34 -6.28
C GLN A 20 9.73 -4.61 -5.12
N LEU A 21 10.98 -4.17 -5.27
CA LEU A 21 12.01 -4.35 -4.22
C LEU A 21 11.56 -3.75 -2.88
N ARG A 22 10.99 -2.56 -2.91
CA ARG A 22 10.49 -1.89 -1.71
C ARG A 22 9.36 -2.67 -1.03
N HIS A 23 8.43 -3.23 -1.82
CA HIS A 23 7.30 -3.99 -1.29
C HIS A 23 7.76 -5.30 -0.65
N HIS A 24 8.62 -6.06 -1.35
CA HIS A 24 9.18 -7.30 -0.82
C HIS A 24 10.10 -7.08 0.39
N LEU A 25 10.90 -6.01 0.40
CA LEU A 25 11.72 -5.64 1.55
C LEU A 25 10.87 -5.27 2.77
N ALA A 26 9.72 -4.60 2.56
CA ALA A 26 8.80 -4.30 3.65
C ALA A 26 8.24 -5.58 4.30
N LEU A 27 7.86 -6.58 3.47
CA LEU A 27 7.43 -7.87 3.99
C LEU A 27 8.57 -8.58 4.74
N ALA A 28 9.77 -8.66 4.16
CA ALA A 28 10.92 -9.32 4.79
C ALA A 28 11.26 -8.71 6.15
N ARG A 29 11.26 -7.39 6.28
CA ARG A 29 11.53 -6.70 7.55
C ARG A 29 10.49 -7.02 8.63
N LEU A 30 9.22 -7.19 8.27
CA LEU A 30 8.15 -7.54 9.22
C LEU A 30 8.10 -9.04 9.56
N LEU A 31 8.63 -9.90 8.70
CA LEU A 31 8.80 -11.34 9.01
C LEU A 31 9.94 -11.58 9.99
N ASP A 32 10.96 -10.74 9.96
CA ASP A 32 12.03 -10.77 10.96
C ASP A 32 11.58 -10.01 12.21
N ARG A 33 11.87 -8.94 12.57
CA ARG A 33 11.34 -8.06 13.65
C ARG A 33 11.71 -6.63 13.31
N CYS A 34 10.74 -5.73 13.26
CA CYS A 34 10.97 -4.37 12.88
C CYS A 34 10.47 -3.38 13.94
N HIS A 35 11.31 -2.45 14.36
CA HIS A 35 10.88 -1.38 15.26
C HIS A 35 10.29 -0.18 14.53
N ASP A 36 10.54 -0.07 13.23
CA ASP A 36 10.00 0.96 12.36
C ASP A 36 8.61 0.56 11.85
N PRO A 37 7.56 1.38 12.02
CA PRO A 37 6.22 1.10 11.50
C PRO A 37 6.10 1.31 9.98
N ALA A 38 7.10 1.93 9.31
CA ALA A 38 7.03 2.24 7.88
C ALA A 38 6.70 1.05 6.98
N PRO A 39 7.27 -0.16 7.19
CA PRO A 39 6.91 -1.33 6.41
C PRO A 39 5.43 -1.72 6.47
N LEU A 40 4.75 -1.50 7.60
CA LEU A 40 3.29 -1.72 7.70
C LEU A 40 2.52 -0.81 6.76
N GLY A 41 2.89 0.48 6.69
CA GLY A 41 2.29 1.45 5.79
C GLY A 41 2.53 1.11 4.32
N VAL A 42 3.73 0.64 3.98
CA VAL A 42 4.04 0.18 2.61
C VAL A 42 3.12 -0.97 2.20
N LEU A 43 2.98 -2.00 3.03
CA LEU A 43 2.13 -3.15 2.73
C LEU A 43 0.63 -2.79 2.72
N ALA A 44 0.19 -1.90 3.59
CA ALA A 44 -1.18 -1.39 3.55
C ALA A 44 -1.50 -0.68 2.22
N ASN A 45 -0.56 0.07 1.67
CA ASN A 45 -0.70 0.70 0.36
C ASN A 45 -0.73 -0.35 -0.77
N VAL A 46 0.09 -1.39 -0.70
CA VAL A 46 0.06 -2.51 -1.67
C VAL A 46 -1.32 -3.17 -1.69
N ILE A 47 -1.91 -3.47 -0.53
CA ILE A 47 -3.25 -4.07 -0.43
C ILE A 47 -4.29 -3.21 -1.16
N ARG A 48 -4.27 -1.91 -0.95
CA ARG A 48 -5.22 -0.97 -1.56
C ARG A 48 -4.98 -0.81 -3.06
N LEU A 49 -3.72 -0.71 -3.48
CA LEU A 49 -3.37 -0.63 -4.90
C LEU A 49 -3.75 -1.91 -5.64
N ALA A 50 -3.52 -3.09 -5.07
CA ALA A 50 -3.92 -4.34 -5.66
C ALA A 50 -5.44 -4.41 -5.90
N GLN A 51 -6.24 -3.88 -4.99
CA GLN A 51 -7.69 -3.76 -5.17
C GLN A 51 -8.06 -2.72 -6.25
N ALA A 52 -7.42 -1.56 -6.25
CA ALA A 52 -7.67 -0.51 -7.24
C ALA A 52 -7.31 -0.96 -8.66
N LEU A 53 -6.25 -1.75 -8.79
CA LEU A 53 -5.75 -2.26 -10.08
C LEU A 53 -6.34 -3.63 -10.48
N ARG A 54 -7.40 -4.09 -9.81
CA ARG A 54 -8.03 -5.40 -10.09
C ARG A 54 -8.51 -5.58 -11.55
N GLY A 55 -8.76 -4.50 -12.26
CA GLY A 55 -9.13 -4.50 -13.67
C GLY A 55 -7.95 -4.83 -14.60
N ILE A 56 -6.69 -4.73 -14.14
CA ILE A 56 -5.49 -5.06 -14.90
C ILE A 56 -5.10 -6.52 -14.72
N ALA A 57 -5.05 -6.96 -13.46
CA ALA A 57 -4.88 -8.36 -13.09
C ALA A 57 -5.58 -8.61 -11.74
N SER A 58 -6.15 -9.79 -11.59
CA SER A 58 -6.87 -10.19 -10.39
C SER A 58 -6.62 -11.66 -10.09
N MET A 59 -6.98 -12.07 -8.89
CA MET A 59 -6.92 -13.46 -8.42
C MET A 59 -8.25 -13.87 -7.79
N PRO A 60 -8.58 -15.17 -7.79
CA PRO A 60 -9.73 -15.67 -7.03
C PRO A 60 -9.63 -15.21 -5.57
N SER A 61 -10.76 -14.78 -5.00
CA SER A 61 -10.84 -14.36 -3.61
C SER A 61 -9.96 -13.14 -3.23
N LEU A 62 -9.58 -12.28 -4.19
CA LEU A 62 -8.77 -11.08 -3.94
C LEU A 62 -9.29 -10.28 -2.74
N ALA A 63 -10.60 -10.04 -2.67
CA ALA A 63 -11.20 -9.28 -1.56
C ALA A 63 -11.02 -9.97 -0.20
N ALA A 64 -11.11 -11.30 -0.14
CA ALA A 64 -10.88 -12.06 1.09
C ALA A 64 -9.39 -12.04 1.48
N CYS A 65 -8.49 -12.19 0.51
CA CYS A 65 -7.05 -12.11 0.72
C CYS A 65 -6.64 -10.72 1.25
N CYS A 66 -7.16 -9.66 0.65
CA CYS A 66 -6.91 -8.29 1.10
C CYS A 66 -7.42 -8.06 2.53
N ARG A 67 -8.62 -8.53 2.87
CA ARG A 67 -9.15 -8.42 4.25
C ARG A 67 -8.27 -9.15 5.27
N ARG A 68 -7.83 -10.38 4.96
CA ARG A 68 -6.93 -11.14 5.85
C ARG A 68 -5.60 -10.42 6.05
N ALA A 69 -5.00 -9.93 4.98
CA ALA A 69 -3.76 -9.17 5.01
C ALA A 69 -3.91 -7.88 5.84
N ASP A 70 -4.97 -7.11 5.60
CA ASP A 70 -5.24 -5.86 6.32
C ASP A 70 -5.44 -6.09 7.82
N LEU A 71 -6.25 -7.08 8.21
CA LEU A 71 -6.43 -7.46 9.61
C LEU A 71 -5.12 -7.90 10.28
N ALA A 72 -4.24 -8.58 9.54
CA ALA A 72 -2.94 -8.98 10.06
C ALA A 72 -2.02 -7.79 10.31
N LEU A 73 -2.01 -6.81 9.40
CA LEU A 73 -1.26 -5.55 9.59
C LEU A 73 -1.80 -4.76 10.78
N GLN A 74 -3.12 -4.64 10.90
CA GLN A 74 -3.78 -3.97 12.04
C GLN A 74 -3.42 -4.63 13.37
N ARG A 75 -3.46 -5.97 13.45
CA ARG A 75 -3.06 -6.72 14.65
C ARG A 75 -1.60 -6.51 15.00
N SER A 76 -0.70 -6.51 13.99
CA SER A 76 0.71 -6.24 14.21
C SER A 76 0.94 -4.83 14.75
N PHE A 77 0.24 -3.85 14.19
CA PHE A 77 0.29 -2.47 14.64
C PHE A 77 -0.25 -2.28 16.07
N ALA A 78 -1.38 -2.90 16.39
CA ALA A 78 -2.01 -2.81 17.71
C ALA A 78 -1.13 -3.41 18.82
N ARG A 79 -0.34 -4.45 18.51
CA ARG A 79 0.63 -5.02 19.45
C ARG A 79 1.80 -4.08 19.76
N GLY A 80 2.09 -3.13 18.88
CA GLY A 80 3.22 -2.22 19.01
C GLY A 80 4.56 -2.84 18.59
N ALA A 81 5.64 -2.05 18.74
CA ALA A 81 6.98 -2.50 18.39
C ALA A 81 7.52 -3.53 19.42
N PRO A 82 8.31 -4.51 18.99
CA PRO A 82 8.71 -4.77 17.61
C PRO A 82 7.56 -5.35 16.75
N TYR A 83 7.32 -4.73 15.59
CA TYR A 83 6.30 -5.19 14.66
C TYR A 83 6.72 -6.50 14.02
N ARG A 84 5.81 -7.47 14.02
CA ARG A 84 6.04 -8.79 13.43
C ARG A 84 4.75 -9.33 12.81
N LEU A 85 4.90 -9.97 11.66
CA LEU A 85 3.82 -10.73 11.02
C LEU A 85 3.91 -12.19 11.42
N ASP A 86 2.74 -12.81 11.60
CA ASP A 86 2.59 -14.24 11.79
C ASP A 86 2.52 -14.98 10.43
N ARG A 87 2.43 -16.31 10.50
CA ARG A 87 2.37 -17.16 9.31
C ARG A 87 1.13 -16.87 8.47
N ASP A 88 -0.02 -16.68 9.10
CA ASP A 88 -1.27 -16.36 8.38
C ASP A 88 -1.17 -15.07 7.60
N ALA A 89 -0.50 -14.06 8.17
CA ALA A 89 -0.22 -12.80 7.50
C ALA A 89 0.69 -12.99 6.29
N ARG A 90 1.74 -13.79 6.43
CA ARG A 90 2.64 -14.14 5.35
C ARG A 90 1.88 -14.83 4.22
N ASP A 91 1.11 -15.89 4.54
CA ASP A 91 0.35 -16.68 3.58
C ASP A 91 -0.72 -15.84 2.82
N ALA A 92 -1.16 -14.72 3.40
CA ALA A 92 -2.04 -13.77 2.73
C ALA A 92 -1.28 -12.73 1.89
N LEU A 93 -0.12 -12.27 2.34
CA LEU A 93 0.63 -11.18 1.70
C LEU A 93 1.50 -11.65 0.52
N GLU A 94 2.09 -12.84 0.59
CA GLU A 94 2.95 -13.34 -0.50
C GLU A 94 2.21 -13.46 -1.84
N PRO A 95 1.02 -14.11 -1.93
CA PRO A 95 0.27 -14.16 -3.19
C PRO A 95 -0.22 -12.78 -3.63
N LEU A 96 -0.51 -11.89 -2.68
CA LEU A 96 -0.94 -10.53 -2.98
C LEU A 96 0.20 -9.70 -3.58
N LEU A 97 1.43 -9.85 -3.08
CA LEU A 97 2.61 -9.22 -3.67
C LEU A 97 2.90 -9.74 -5.07
N ALA A 98 2.80 -11.07 -5.29
CA ALA A 98 2.98 -11.67 -6.61
C ALA A 98 1.95 -11.14 -7.62
N LEU A 99 0.67 -11.00 -7.22
CA LEU A 99 -0.36 -10.37 -8.03
C LEU A 99 -0.01 -8.91 -8.34
N HIS A 100 0.40 -8.15 -7.31
CA HIS A 100 0.72 -6.74 -7.47
C HIS A 100 1.93 -6.53 -8.38
N ASP A 101 2.92 -7.42 -8.34
CA ASP A 101 4.05 -7.42 -9.27
C ASP A 101 3.60 -7.60 -10.74
N ALA A 102 2.64 -8.50 -10.98
CA ALA A 102 2.03 -8.68 -12.29
C ALA A 102 1.23 -7.43 -12.73
N GLN A 103 0.51 -6.80 -11.81
CA GLN A 103 -0.19 -5.54 -12.08
C GLN A 103 0.80 -4.42 -12.45
N LEU A 104 1.90 -4.27 -11.71
CA LEU A 104 2.95 -3.29 -12.00
C LEU A 104 3.63 -3.54 -13.36
N ALA A 105 3.71 -4.79 -13.82
CA ALA A 105 4.27 -5.13 -15.11
C ALA A 105 3.36 -4.74 -16.29
N ALA A 106 2.05 -4.69 -16.07
CA ALA A 106 1.05 -4.46 -17.11
C ALA A 106 0.42 -3.05 -17.07
N VAL A 107 0.55 -2.32 -15.95
CA VAL A 107 -0.09 -1.03 -15.76
C VAL A 107 0.59 0.10 -16.53
N THR A 108 -0.19 1.02 -17.07
CA THR A 108 0.34 2.29 -17.60
C THR A 108 0.61 3.29 -16.47
N VAL A 109 1.51 4.24 -16.72
CA VAL A 109 1.82 5.33 -15.77
C VAL A 109 0.55 6.06 -15.36
N GLY A 110 -0.33 6.39 -16.31
CA GLY A 110 -1.58 7.10 -16.03
C GLY A 110 -2.53 6.31 -15.15
N ALA A 111 -2.72 5.01 -15.41
CA ALA A 111 -3.57 4.14 -14.61
C ALA A 111 -3.01 3.96 -13.18
N TYR A 112 -1.70 3.80 -13.03
CA TYR A 112 -1.04 3.71 -11.73
C TYR A 112 -1.24 4.99 -10.91
N LEU A 113 -1.00 6.16 -11.52
CA LEU A 113 -1.20 7.46 -10.85
C LEU A 113 -2.69 7.73 -10.55
N GLY A 114 -3.61 7.24 -11.39
CA GLY A 114 -5.04 7.27 -11.15
C GLY A 114 -5.40 6.49 -9.89
N ALA A 115 -4.98 5.23 -9.81
CA ALA A 115 -5.21 4.36 -8.66
C ALA A 115 -4.67 4.98 -7.34
N TRP A 116 -3.49 5.61 -7.39
CA TRP A 116 -2.94 6.36 -6.26
C TRP A 116 -3.81 7.53 -5.83
N ARG A 117 -4.30 8.33 -6.77
CA ARG A 117 -5.18 9.48 -6.49
C ARG A 117 -6.50 9.05 -5.86
N ASP A 118 -7.12 8.02 -6.41
CA ASP A 118 -8.39 7.48 -5.92
C ASP A 118 -8.26 6.94 -4.50
N MET A 119 -7.17 6.21 -4.23
CA MET A 119 -6.85 5.69 -2.91
C MET A 119 -6.68 6.83 -1.88
N ARG A 120 -6.02 7.93 -2.25
CA ARG A 120 -5.84 9.10 -1.35
C ARG A 120 -7.13 9.90 -1.19
N GLY A 121 -7.92 10.05 -2.25
CA GLY A 121 -9.20 10.75 -2.21
C GLY A 121 -10.19 10.07 -1.27
N ALA A 122 -10.26 8.74 -1.29
CA ALA A 122 -11.11 7.97 -0.39
C ALA A 122 -10.75 8.14 1.11
N GLN A 123 -9.51 8.52 1.42
CA GLN A 123 -9.08 8.80 2.80
C GLN A 123 -9.48 10.20 3.29
N SER A 124 -9.75 11.13 2.36
CA SER A 124 -10.12 12.51 2.69
C SER A 124 -11.62 12.69 2.94
N VAL A 125 -12.44 11.71 2.62
CA VAL A 125 -13.92 11.76 2.68
C VAL A 125 -14.49 11.09 3.93
N ILE A 126 -13.75 11.00 5.03
CA ILE A 126 -14.38 10.71 6.33
C ILE A 126 -14.91 12.04 6.85
N PRO A 127 -16.24 12.29 6.77
CA PRO A 127 -16.81 13.50 7.35
C PRO A 127 -16.57 13.45 8.86
N TYR A 128 -16.06 14.53 9.38
CA TYR A 128 -15.78 14.76 10.82
C TYR A 128 -17.08 14.92 11.65
N SER A 129 -18.17 14.29 11.23
CA SER A 129 -19.50 14.44 11.82
C SER A 129 -20.03 13.09 12.27
N GLN A 130 -19.39 12.46 13.23
CA GLN A 130 -20.02 11.63 14.24
C GLN A 130 -18.94 11.16 15.22
N SER A 131 -18.68 11.99 16.23
CA SER A 131 -18.07 11.52 17.46
C SER A 131 -19.16 10.98 18.37
N PRO A 132 -19.18 9.68 18.61
CA PRO A 132 -19.59 9.18 19.90
C PRO A 132 -18.34 8.69 20.65
N ASN A 133 -18.12 9.30 21.77
CA ASN A 133 -17.22 8.87 22.83
C ASN A 133 -15.71 9.14 22.69
N ARG A 134 -15.26 10.05 23.53
CA ARG A 134 -13.91 10.57 23.68
C ARG A 134 -12.89 9.63 24.35
N ASP A 135 -13.18 8.34 24.55
CA ASP A 135 -12.40 7.50 25.47
C ASP A 135 -11.77 6.22 24.91
N THR A 136 -11.49 6.13 23.61
CA THR A 136 -10.68 5.03 23.09
C THR A 136 -9.39 5.52 22.44
N PRO A 137 -8.20 5.24 23.05
CA PRO A 137 -6.89 5.69 22.55
C PRO A 137 -6.46 5.06 21.22
N ILE A 138 -7.18 4.06 20.74
CA ILE A 138 -6.78 3.21 19.60
C ILE A 138 -6.97 3.89 18.24
N ASP A 139 -7.98 4.75 18.11
CA ASP A 139 -8.37 5.32 16.79
C ASP A 139 -7.46 6.46 16.32
N THR A 140 -6.80 7.15 17.23
CA THR A 140 -5.90 8.26 16.90
C THR A 140 -4.56 7.78 16.33
N ARG A 141 -4.07 6.59 16.73
CA ARG A 141 -2.81 6.02 16.23
C ARG A 141 -2.92 5.49 14.79
N ALA A 142 -4.03 4.88 14.43
CA ALA A 142 -4.27 4.38 13.06
C ALA A 142 -4.30 5.53 12.02
N ARG A 143 -4.80 6.71 12.40
CA ARG A 143 -4.83 7.90 11.54
C ARG A 143 -3.45 8.50 11.30
N HIS A 144 -2.52 8.39 12.25
CA HIS A 144 -1.14 8.87 12.08
C HIS A 144 -0.31 8.02 11.13
N LEU A 145 -0.56 6.72 11.01
CA LEU A 145 0.12 5.85 10.05
C LEU A 145 -0.11 6.27 8.61
N ASN A 146 -1.34 6.64 8.27
CA ASN A 146 -1.70 7.00 6.90
C ASN A 146 -1.09 8.33 6.41
N ARG A 147 -0.85 9.29 7.32
CA ARG A 147 -0.28 10.60 6.95
C ARG A 147 1.24 10.61 6.80
N ARG A 148 1.94 9.67 7.43
CA ARG A 148 3.42 9.65 7.47
C ARG A 148 4.07 8.92 6.29
N PHE A 149 3.28 8.19 5.49
CA PHE A 149 3.80 7.29 4.45
C PHE A 149 3.37 7.64 3.04
N ASP A 150 3.13 8.93 2.78
CA ASP A 150 2.90 9.50 1.44
C ASP A 150 4.18 9.43 0.58
N LEU A 151 4.60 8.21 0.26
CA LEU A 151 5.75 7.98 -0.59
C LEU A 151 5.26 7.64 -2.01
N ILE A 152 4.82 8.68 -2.73
CA ILE A 152 4.81 8.61 -4.20
C ILE A 152 6.28 8.48 -4.62
N PRO A 153 6.62 7.59 -5.56
CA PRO A 153 7.94 7.58 -6.15
C PRO A 153 8.32 8.99 -6.58
N THR A 154 9.42 9.51 -6.04
CA THR A 154 9.82 10.92 -6.18
C THR A 154 9.98 11.34 -7.63
N THR A 155 10.19 10.38 -8.53
CA THR A 155 10.35 10.59 -9.98
C THR A 155 9.04 10.84 -10.72
N LEU A 156 7.90 10.36 -10.21
CA LEU A 156 6.59 10.56 -10.84
C LEU A 156 5.92 11.87 -10.40
N ASN A 157 6.42 12.51 -9.33
CA ASN A 157 5.84 13.74 -8.78
C ASN A 157 6.29 15.02 -9.51
N GLY A 158 7.22 14.94 -10.45
CA GLY A 158 7.77 16.08 -11.21
C GLY A 158 6.90 16.62 -12.36
N GLN A 159 5.68 16.13 -12.53
CA GLN A 159 4.81 16.53 -13.65
C GLN A 159 3.64 17.45 -13.24
N ARG A 160 3.81 18.24 -12.19
CA ARG A 160 2.86 19.33 -11.94
C ARG A 160 3.46 20.64 -12.46
N ASN A 161 3.07 21.00 -13.65
CA ASN A 161 2.84 22.35 -14.14
C ASN A 161 1.81 22.27 -15.26
#